data_ccb5f6ade2d2680cc78d89b6caae290d
#
_entry.id   ccb5f6ade2d2680cc78d89b6caae290d
#
_cell.length_a   1.000
_cell.length_b   1.000
_cell.length_c   1.000
_cell.angle_alpha   90.00
_cell.angle_beta   90.00
_cell.angle_gamma   90.00
#
_symmetry.space_group_name_H-M   'P 1'
#
loop_
_entity.id
_entity.type
_entity.pdbx_description
1 polymer ?
#
loop_
_entity_poly.entity_id
_entity_poly.type
_entity_poly.pdbx_seq_one_letter_code
_entity_poly.pdbx_strand_id
1 'polypeptide(L)' 'MDKKELIEKAGGVTALAKLLGIRPPAIYQWKAVPQLRLFQLKELRPEWFACKDTNS' A
#
# COMPACT_ATOMS: atom_id res chain seq x y z
N MET A 1 7.05 3.50 -3.63
CA MET A 1 5.70 3.28 -4.17
C MET A 1 4.78 4.37 -3.65
N ASP A 2 4.00 4.97 -4.53
CA ASP A 2 3.15 6.10 -4.18
C ASP A 2 1.83 5.65 -3.58
N LYS A 3 1.20 6.56 -2.85
CA LYS A 3 -0.14 6.33 -2.33
C LYS A 3 -1.11 5.94 -3.44
N LYS A 4 -1.07 6.68 -4.54
CA LYS A 4 -1.95 6.42 -5.67
C LYS A 4 -1.75 5.03 -6.24
N GLU A 5 -0.49 4.62 -6.34
CA GLU A 5 -0.15 3.30 -6.83
C GLU A 5 -0.72 2.20 -5.92
N LEU A 6 -0.59 2.40 -4.62
CA LEU A 6 -1.12 1.44 -3.66
C LEU A 6 -2.64 1.35 -3.74
N ILE A 7 -3.30 2.49 -3.92
CA ILE A 7 -4.75 2.50 -4.06
C ILE A 7 -5.18 1.71 -5.29
N GLU A 8 -4.47 1.89 -6.38
CA GLU A 8 -4.78 1.14 -7.60
C GLU A 8 -4.55 -0.35 -7.43
N LYS A 9 -3.45 -0.72 -6.81
CA LYS A 9 -3.14 -2.13 -6.60
C LYS A 9 -4.16 -2.80 -5.69
N ALA A 10 -4.65 -2.07 -4.70
CA ALA A 10 -5.63 -2.61 -3.76
C ALA A 10 -7.04 -2.66 -4.34
N GLY A 11 -7.28 -1.88 -5.38
CA GLY A 11 -8.62 -1.82 -5.96
C GLY A 11 -9.48 -0.70 -5.40
N GLY A 12 -8.84 0.28 -4.76
CA GLY A 12 -9.55 1.44 -4.22
C GLY A 12 -9.10 1.78 -2.81
N VAL A 13 -9.45 2.99 -2.38
CA VAL A 13 -9.06 3.48 -1.05
C VAL A 13 -9.67 2.62 0.05
N THR A 14 -10.93 2.25 -0.09
CA THR A 14 -11.60 1.42 0.91
C THR A 14 -10.93 0.06 1.06
N ALA A 15 -10.58 -0.56 -0.06
CA ALA A 15 -9.90 -1.85 -0.02
C ALA A 15 -8.53 -1.74 0.63
N LEU A 16 -7.78 -0.67 0.31
CA LEU A 16 -6.48 -0.45 0.92
C LEU A 16 -6.60 -0.21 2.41
N ALA A 17 -7.59 0.57 2.82
CA ALA A 17 -7.81 0.84 4.23
C ALA A 17 -8.14 -0.44 5.01
N LYS A 18 -8.97 -1.29 4.43
CA LYS A 18 -9.30 -2.57 5.07
C LYS A 18 -8.07 -3.45 5.20
N LEU A 19 -7.25 -3.47 4.17
CA LEU A 19 -6.03 -4.27 4.18
C LEU A 19 -5.10 -3.84 5.30
N LEU A 20 -4.99 -2.53 5.51
CA LEU A 20 -4.11 -1.97 6.53
C LEU A 20 -4.76 -1.90 7.91
N GLY A 21 -6.06 -2.12 7.99
CA GLY A 21 -6.77 -2.02 9.26
C GLY A 21 -6.98 -0.59 9.72
N ILE A 22 -7.09 0.33 8.79
CA ILE A 22 -7.31 1.75 9.08
C ILE A 22 -8.54 2.23 8.33
N ARG A 23 -8.92 3.46 8.57
CA ARG A 23 -10.08 4.05 7.91
C ARG A 23 -9.67 4.80 6.65
N PRO A 24 -10.54 4.84 5.63
CA PRO A 24 -10.22 5.55 4.39
C PRO A 24 -9.75 6.99 4.57
N PRO A 25 -10.34 7.80 5.48
CA PRO A 25 -9.86 9.17 5.67
C PRO A 25 -8.39 9.26 6.05
N ALA A 26 -7.86 8.25 6.76
CA ALA A 26 -6.45 8.25 7.12
C ALA A 26 -5.56 8.21 5.88
N ILE A 27 -5.99 7.47 4.87
CA ILE A 27 -5.24 7.39 3.61
C ILE A 27 -5.25 8.72 2.88
N TYR A 28 -6.40 9.38 2.86
CA TYR A 28 -6.51 10.67 2.20
C TYR A 28 -5.63 11.73 2.83
N GLN A 29 -5.35 11.59 4.13
CA GLN A 29 -4.52 12.55 4.84
C GLN A 29 -3.03 12.35 4.62
N TRP A 30 -2.64 11.24 4.04
CA TRP A 30 -1.21 10.97 3.78
C TRP A 30 -0.68 11.93 2.73
N LYS A 31 0.43 12.60 3.03
CA LYS A 31 1.17 13.34 2.03
C LYS A 31 2.04 12.40 1.22
N ALA A 32 2.56 11.41 1.89
CA ALA A 32 3.32 10.33 1.26
C ALA A 32 3.04 9.09 2.08
N VAL A 33 3.27 7.91 1.50
CA VAL A 33 3.02 6.67 2.21
C VAL A 33 3.98 6.55 3.39
N PRO A 34 3.47 6.40 4.62
CA PRO A 34 4.35 6.21 5.78
C PRO A 34 5.18 4.95 5.63
N GLN A 35 6.43 5.02 6.04
CA GLN A 35 7.32 3.87 5.93
C GLN A 35 6.78 2.67 6.70
N LEU A 36 6.18 2.91 7.84
CA LEU A 36 5.57 1.85 8.63
C LEU A 36 4.52 1.09 7.83
N ARG A 37 3.71 1.82 7.06
CA ARG A 37 2.69 1.20 6.23
C ARG A 37 3.30 0.43 5.06
N LEU A 38 4.41 0.91 4.53
CA LEU A 38 5.12 0.17 3.49
C LEU A 38 5.61 -1.16 4.02
N PHE A 39 6.19 -1.18 5.22
CA PHE A 39 6.61 -2.44 5.85
C PHE A 39 5.43 -3.37 6.06
N GLN A 40 4.32 -2.84 6.53
CA GLN A 40 3.12 -3.63 6.75
C GLN A 40 2.64 -4.26 5.45
N LEU A 41 2.64 -3.49 4.38
CA LEU A 41 2.21 -3.99 3.07
C LEU A 41 3.15 -5.04 2.52
N LYS A 42 4.45 -4.90 2.78
CA LYS A 42 5.41 -5.93 2.37
C LYS A 42 5.12 -7.26 3.03
N GLU A 43 4.62 -7.24 4.25
CA GLU A 43 4.22 -8.46 4.94
C GLU A 43 2.91 -9.01 4.41
N LEU A 44 1.97 -8.13 4.10
CA LEU A 44 0.63 -8.54 3.67
C LEU A 44 0.55 -8.87 2.19
N ARG A 45 1.28 -8.13 1.38
CA ARG A 45 1.25 -8.28 -0.08
C ARG A 45 2.65 -8.19 -0.65
N PRO A 46 3.49 -9.18 -0.37
CA PRO A 46 4.87 -9.15 -0.86
C PRO A 46 4.93 -9.09 -2.39
N GLU A 47 3.93 -9.61 -3.08
CA GLU A 47 3.91 -9.60 -4.54
C GLU A 47 3.86 -8.19 -5.12
N TRP A 48 3.42 -7.21 -4.33
CA TRP A 48 3.39 -5.83 -4.81
C TRP A 48 4.79 -5.22 -4.89
N PHE A 49 5.73 -5.81 -4.18
CA PHE A 49 7.10 -5.29 -4.07
C PHE A 49 8.14 -6.21 -4.70
N ALA A 50 7.74 -7.41 -5.07
CA ALA A 50 8.65 -8.42 -5.60
C ALA A 50 8.78 -8.30 -7.11
N CYS A 51 8.90 -7.16 -7.63
CA CYS A 51 8.96 -7.01 -9.04
C CYS A 51 10.23 -7.39 -9.63
N LYS A 52 10.27 -7.86 -10.27
CA LYS A 52 11.30 -7.74 -10.90
C LYS A 52 12.64 -7.78 -10.76
N ASP A 53 12.53 -7.59 -9.96
CA ASP A 53 13.51 -7.79 -9.95
C ASP A 53 14.22 -8.59 -9.90
N THR A 54 13.90 -8.59 -9.86
CA THR A 54 14.33 -9.22 -9.97
C THR A 54 14.97 -9.84 -10.36
N ASN A 55 14.96 -9.80 -10.39
CA ASN A 55 15.41 -10.30 -10.79
C ASN A 55 15.90 -10.53 -11.05
N SER A 56 15.73 -10.26 -10.94
CA SER A 56 16.03 -10.38 -11.20
C SER A 56 16.32 -10.62 -11.34
#